data_eb769bfd727518433b05ad3a9d072a8b
#
_entry.id   eb769bfd727518433b05ad3a9d072a8b
#
_cell.length_a   1.000
_cell.length_b   1.000
_cell.length_c   1.000
_cell.angle_alpha   90.00
_cell.angle_beta   90.00
_cell.angle_gamma   90.00
#
_symmetry.space_group_name_H-M   'P 1'
#
loop_
_entity.id
_entity.type
_entity.pdbx_description
1 polymer ?
#
loop_
_entity_poly.entity_id
_entity_poly.type
_entity_poly.pdbx_seq_one_letter_code
_entity_poly.pdbx_strand_id
1 'polypeptide(L)'
;MITRRNFVVLAGIGAMGLLNTAGCAAPAEEPPRDVSGEKEPLEEPSPIPQKEPVASSEPFSGEIIPGMLCVAEYATNTLAVVDARAGEVAGRIPVGRNPASVLAAEDTVFVGCTGTGEVTAVPMASPTAAAPIPVGHQILGLCRDEARGLIYAGDYFANSVHVIDVALQSLVGTMELSALGFSGRTDPPPCCTFEPGAGRRTVALALAPEGNLLYCANYGTFDVARVDLATGEEIEAFDGVVGPRQILVSADGAQLLLAGVGGEGEQQVNDLYVLDRSSGKRVQEVPVGQSVAGVAQASDGSAVWAIARDDGELVAFDADWNETGRLSLGVGIDTLALAPDEKTLLVGNSIGGQVHVVDAPSLALLNTIEGLASPKGIAVIA
;
A
#
# COMPACT_ATOMS: atom_id res chain seq x y z
N MET A 1 0.73 -31.68 8.30
CA MET A 1 1.27 -30.40 8.77
C MET A 1 1.37 -29.52 7.54
N ILE A 2 0.40 -28.65 7.34
CA ILE A 2 0.35 -27.75 6.18
C ILE A 2 0.96 -26.43 6.68
N THR A 3 2.10 -26.09 6.17
CA THR A 3 2.79 -24.82 6.46
C THR A 3 1.95 -23.68 5.88
N ARG A 4 1.37 -22.84 6.72
CA ARG A 4 0.62 -21.64 6.32
C ARG A 4 1.64 -20.62 5.80
N ARG A 5 1.61 -20.34 4.51
CA ARG A 5 2.37 -19.24 3.90
C ARG A 5 1.49 -18.00 3.88
N ASN A 6 1.83 -17.03 4.72
CA ASN A 6 1.19 -15.72 4.69
C ASN A 6 1.76 -14.91 3.52
N PHE A 7 0.93 -14.65 2.52
CA PHE A 7 1.30 -13.72 1.46
C PHE A 7 0.95 -12.31 1.88
N VAL A 8 1.93 -11.44 1.89
CA VAL A 8 1.75 -10.01 2.14
C VAL A 8 1.42 -9.32 0.83
N VAL A 9 0.27 -8.69 0.76
CA VAL A 9 -0.16 -7.86 -0.38
C VAL A 9 0.12 -6.41 -0.06
N LEU A 10 0.75 -5.72 -0.96
CA LEU A 10 1.19 -4.34 -0.79
C LEU A 10 0.45 -3.39 -1.71
N ALA A 11 -0.21 -2.41 -1.13
CA ALA A 11 -0.77 -1.28 -1.86
C ALA A 11 0.06 -0.02 -1.62
N GLY A 12 0.68 0.50 -2.66
CA GLY A 12 1.33 1.81 -2.64
C GLY A 12 0.40 2.89 -3.17
N ILE A 13 0.19 3.96 -2.42
CA ILE A 13 -0.61 5.10 -2.86
C ILE A 13 0.33 6.22 -3.32
N GLY A 14 0.27 6.56 -4.61
CA GLY A 14 0.95 7.73 -5.15
C GLY A 14 0.28 9.02 -4.70
N ALA A 15 1.06 10.07 -4.53
CA ALA A 15 0.57 11.40 -4.21
C ALA A 15 -0.48 11.84 -5.24
N MET A 16 -1.69 12.17 -4.78
CA MET A 16 -2.69 12.85 -5.60
C MET A 16 -2.22 14.28 -5.86
N GLY A 17 -2.19 14.66 -7.12
CA GLY A 17 -1.99 16.04 -7.52
C GLY A 17 -3.14 16.92 -7.03
N LEU A 18 -2.80 18.07 -6.49
CA LEU A 18 -3.68 19.11 -6.01
C LEU A 18 -4.56 19.63 -7.17
N LEU A 19 -5.87 19.54 -7.02
CA LEU A 19 -6.82 20.38 -7.73
C LEU A 19 -7.21 21.55 -6.82
N ASN A 20 -6.67 22.72 -7.15
CA ASN A 20 -7.07 24.01 -6.59
C ASN A 20 -8.52 24.32 -6.97
N THR A 21 -9.40 24.51 -6.00
CA THR A 21 -10.61 25.31 -6.20
C THR A 21 -10.64 26.41 -5.14
N ALA A 22 -10.59 27.61 -5.64
CA ALA A 22 -10.66 28.85 -4.88
C ALA A 22 -12.06 29.08 -4.28
N GLY A 23 -12.07 29.71 -3.11
CA GLY A 23 -13.13 30.61 -2.74
C GLY A 23 -13.69 30.43 -1.33
N CYS A 24 -13.22 31.23 -0.36
CA CYS A 24 -14.04 31.77 0.70
C CYS A 24 -13.48 33.10 1.19
N ALA A 25 -14.38 34.03 1.38
CA ALA A 25 -14.17 35.44 1.61
C ALA A 25 -13.58 35.77 2.99
N ALA A 26 -12.78 36.83 3.01
CA ALA A 26 -12.09 37.39 4.15
C ALA A 26 -13.02 38.21 5.07
N PRO A 27 -12.68 38.35 6.36
CA PRO A 27 -13.06 39.53 7.17
C PRO A 27 -11.92 40.55 7.25
N ALA A 28 -12.34 41.79 7.47
CA ALA A 28 -11.75 43.09 7.37
C ALA A 28 -10.32 43.35 7.90
N GLU A 29 -9.71 44.32 7.22
CA GLU A 29 -8.36 44.88 7.32
C GLU A 29 -8.07 45.64 8.62
N GLU A 30 -6.82 45.48 9.12
CA GLU A 30 -6.10 46.51 9.87
C GLU A 30 -4.93 47.06 9.00
N PRO A 31 -4.53 48.33 9.16
CA PRO A 31 -3.66 49.00 8.21
C PRO A 31 -2.16 48.64 8.38
N PRO A 32 -1.35 48.83 7.33
CA PRO A 32 -0.03 48.25 7.17
C PRO A 32 1.04 48.98 8.00
N ARG A 33 1.94 48.20 8.62
CA ARG A 33 3.26 48.66 9.06
C ARG A 33 4.26 48.54 7.91
N ASP A 34 4.82 49.67 7.56
CA ASP A 34 5.91 49.79 6.60
C ASP A 34 7.21 49.13 7.14
N VAL A 35 7.69 48.12 6.47
CA VAL A 35 9.03 47.57 6.65
C VAL A 35 9.62 47.33 5.26
N SER A 36 10.26 48.37 4.74
CA SER A 36 11.08 48.26 3.54
C SER A 36 12.37 47.42 3.83
N GLY A 37 12.25 46.15 3.49
CA GLY A 37 13.39 45.24 3.39
C GLY A 37 13.25 44.49 2.08
N GLU A 38 14.09 44.78 1.09
CA GLU A 38 14.22 44.03 -0.14
C GLU A 38 14.54 42.57 0.22
N LYS A 39 13.55 41.68 0.00
CA LYS A 39 13.81 40.25 -0.04
C LYS A 39 14.19 39.86 -1.46
N GLU A 40 15.41 39.33 -1.60
CA GLU A 40 15.79 38.63 -2.81
C GLU A 40 14.71 37.58 -3.18
N PRO A 41 14.37 37.41 -4.46
CA PRO A 41 13.43 36.37 -4.89
C PRO A 41 14.04 35.01 -4.51
N LEU A 42 13.28 34.21 -3.73
CA LEU A 42 13.59 32.82 -3.53
C LEU A 42 13.53 32.14 -4.92
N GLU A 43 14.65 31.60 -5.37
CA GLU A 43 14.67 30.76 -6.58
C GLU A 43 13.68 29.61 -6.34
N GLU A 44 12.71 29.50 -7.26
CA GLU A 44 11.83 28.33 -7.30
C GLU A 44 12.70 27.08 -7.42
N PRO A 45 12.48 26.04 -6.59
CA PRO A 45 13.22 24.80 -6.75
C PRO A 45 12.99 24.27 -8.17
N SER A 46 14.07 24.03 -8.88
CA SER A 46 14.04 23.46 -10.22
C SER A 46 13.18 22.19 -10.21
N PRO A 47 12.25 21.99 -11.14
CA PRO A 47 11.45 20.78 -11.20
C PRO A 47 12.40 19.57 -11.27
N ILE A 48 12.18 18.60 -10.39
CA ILE A 48 12.91 17.33 -10.39
C ILE A 48 12.72 16.75 -11.80
N PRO A 49 13.81 16.45 -12.53
CA PRO A 49 13.70 15.92 -13.88
C PRO A 49 12.96 14.58 -13.80
N GLN A 50 11.69 14.56 -14.24
CA GLN A 50 10.99 13.33 -14.50
C GLN A 50 11.75 12.61 -15.61
N LYS A 51 12.35 11.49 -15.29
CA LYS A 51 12.95 10.61 -16.28
C LYS A 51 11.84 10.25 -17.27
N GLU A 52 12.03 10.54 -18.56
CA GLU A 52 11.03 10.21 -19.57
C GLU A 52 10.67 8.72 -19.43
N PRO A 53 9.37 8.35 -19.54
CA PRO A 53 8.96 6.97 -19.47
C PRO A 53 9.77 6.17 -20.48
N VAL A 54 10.48 5.18 -20.01
CA VAL A 54 11.29 4.28 -20.86
C VAL A 54 10.38 3.68 -21.93
N ALA A 55 10.83 3.74 -23.17
CA ALA A 55 10.13 3.25 -24.33
C ALA A 55 9.44 1.90 -24.09
N SER A 56 8.19 1.79 -24.53
CA SER A 56 7.34 0.63 -24.43
C SER A 56 8.11 -0.66 -24.67
N SER A 57 8.31 -1.44 -23.61
CA SER A 57 8.70 -2.83 -23.80
C SER A 57 7.59 -3.55 -24.56
N GLU A 58 7.96 -4.53 -25.35
CA GLU A 58 7.00 -5.32 -26.10
C GLU A 58 5.92 -5.94 -25.20
N PRO A 59 4.70 -6.16 -25.70
CA PRO A 59 3.66 -6.84 -24.95
C PRO A 59 4.17 -8.21 -24.48
N PHE A 60 3.92 -8.52 -23.21
CA PHE A 60 4.27 -9.84 -22.68
C PHE A 60 3.29 -10.88 -23.24
N SER A 61 3.83 -11.91 -23.89
CA SER A 61 3.05 -12.98 -24.51
C SER A 61 3.45 -14.37 -24.00
N GLY A 62 4.41 -14.44 -23.07
CA GLY A 62 4.85 -15.68 -22.43
C GLY A 62 3.92 -16.12 -21.30
N GLU A 63 4.29 -17.20 -20.63
CA GLU A 63 3.66 -17.62 -19.38
C GLU A 63 4.32 -16.92 -18.19
N ILE A 64 3.53 -16.57 -17.17
CA ILE A 64 4.03 -16.09 -15.88
C ILE A 64 4.33 -17.33 -15.04
N ILE A 65 5.60 -17.53 -14.74
CA ILE A 65 6.08 -18.76 -14.07
C ILE A 65 6.70 -18.45 -12.70
N PRO A 66 6.83 -19.46 -11.82
CA PRO A 66 7.49 -19.31 -10.52
C PRO A 66 8.86 -18.64 -10.61
N GLY A 67 9.11 -17.71 -9.72
CA GLY A 67 10.32 -16.90 -9.66
C GLY A 67 10.25 -15.58 -10.44
N MET A 68 9.18 -15.32 -11.19
CA MET A 68 8.90 -14.01 -11.76
C MET A 68 8.26 -13.07 -10.75
N LEU A 69 8.41 -11.76 -11.00
CA LEU A 69 7.68 -10.71 -10.28
C LEU A 69 6.62 -10.12 -11.20
N CYS A 70 5.48 -9.79 -10.60
CA CYS A 70 4.45 -9.00 -11.22
C CYS A 70 4.37 -7.64 -10.52
N VAL A 71 4.60 -6.55 -11.27
CA VAL A 71 4.69 -5.19 -10.73
C VAL A 71 3.63 -4.30 -11.37
N ALA A 72 2.77 -3.72 -10.54
CA ALA A 72 1.79 -2.73 -11.02
C ALA A 72 2.48 -1.42 -11.38
N GLU A 73 2.37 -1.00 -12.63
CA GLU A 73 2.91 0.25 -13.14
C GLU A 73 1.81 1.30 -13.25
N TYR A 74 1.71 2.13 -12.21
CA TYR A 74 0.64 3.11 -12.03
C TYR A 74 0.54 4.12 -13.19
N ALA A 75 1.68 4.55 -13.73
CA ALA A 75 1.72 5.60 -14.73
C ALA A 75 1.36 5.12 -16.15
N THR A 76 1.53 3.84 -16.46
CA THR A 76 1.32 3.29 -17.80
C THR A 76 0.09 2.39 -17.91
N ASN A 77 -0.61 2.09 -16.80
CA ASN A 77 -1.76 1.19 -16.76
C ASN A 77 -1.39 -0.23 -17.21
N THR A 78 -0.25 -0.71 -16.76
CA THR A 78 0.29 -2.01 -17.12
C THR A 78 0.68 -2.80 -15.88
N LEU A 79 0.69 -4.12 -16.02
CA LEU A 79 1.37 -5.04 -15.15
C LEU A 79 2.70 -5.43 -15.82
N ALA A 80 3.83 -5.02 -15.26
CA ALA A 80 5.13 -5.47 -15.73
C ALA A 80 5.39 -6.88 -15.20
N VAL A 81 5.82 -7.77 -16.10
CA VAL A 81 6.35 -9.09 -15.75
C VAL A 81 7.86 -9.00 -15.78
N VAL A 82 8.48 -9.34 -14.67
CA VAL A 82 9.92 -9.16 -14.45
C VAL A 82 10.57 -10.53 -14.19
N ASP A 83 11.62 -10.84 -14.91
CA ASP A 83 12.52 -11.93 -14.55
C ASP A 83 13.43 -11.46 -13.42
N ALA A 84 13.14 -11.90 -12.19
CA ALA A 84 13.91 -11.50 -11.01
C ALA A 84 15.37 -11.95 -11.04
N ARG A 85 15.68 -13.03 -11.78
CA ARG A 85 17.05 -13.57 -11.90
C ARG A 85 17.87 -12.77 -12.90
N ALA A 86 17.26 -12.45 -14.05
CA ALA A 86 17.90 -11.58 -15.04
C ALA A 86 17.95 -10.12 -14.59
N GLY A 87 17.02 -9.71 -13.71
CA GLY A 87 16.88 -8.32 -13.29
C GLY A 87 16.26 -7.44 -14.39
N GLU A 88 15.47 -8.02 -15.27
CA GLU A 88 14.96 -7.35 -16.47
C GLU A 88 13.43 -7.45 -16.57
N VAL A 89 12.82 -6.43 -17.15
CA VAL A 89 11.39 -6.45 -17.50
C VAL A 89 11.21 -7.32 -18.74
N ALA A 90 10.58 -8.48 -18.56
CA ALA A 90 10.31 -9.44 -19.65
C ALA A 90 9.20 -8.96 -20.60
N GLY A 91 8.30 -8.10 -20.12
CA GLY A 91 7.26 -7.49 -20.92
C GLY A 91 6.15 -6.90 -20.06
N ARG A 92 5.10 -6.36 -20.70
CA ARG A 92 3.98 -5.67 -20.05
C ARG A 92 2.64 -6.19 -20.51
N ILE A 93 1.70 -6.25 -19.59
CA ILE A 93 0.31 -6.66 -19.82
C ILE A 93 -0.58 -5.46 -19.54
N PRO A 94 -1.42 -5.01 -20.50
CA PRO A 94 -2.40 -3.95 -20.23
C PRO A 94 -3.40 -4.38 -19.15
N VAL A 95 -3.67 -3.49 -18.20
CA VAL A 95 -4.66 -3.70 -17.12
C VAL A 95 -5.52 -2.43 -16.99
N GLY A 96 -6.41 -2.38 -16.00
CA GLY A 96 -7.19 -1.18 -15.73
C GLY A 96 -6.32 0.03 -15.38
N ARG A 97 -6.94 1.23 -15.35
CA ARG A 97 -6.20 2.48 -15.11
C ARG A 97 -5.67 2.57 -13.69
N ASN A 98 -4.45 3.12 -13.58
CA ASN A 98 -3.77 3.37 -12.31
C ASN A 98 -3.73 2.13 -11.40
N PRO A 99 -3.13 1.03 -11.84
CA PRO A 99 -2.98 -0.17 -11.02
C PRO A 99 -2.11 0.15 -9.80
N ALA A 100 -2.57 -0.24 -8.60
CA ALA A 100 -1.93 0.13 -7.34
C ALA A 100 -1.59 -1.08 -6.45
N SER A 101 -2.29 -2.19 -6.61
CA SER A 101 -2.06 -3.42 -5.84
C SER A 101 -2.01 -4.64 -6.74
N VAL A 102 -1.22 -5.62 -6.35
CA VAL A 102 -1.06 -6.90 -7.06
C VAL A 102 -1.10 -8.03 -6.06
N LEU A 103 -1.83 -9.08 -6.38
CA LEU A 103 -1.95 -10.28 -5.57
C LEU A 103 -1.97 -11.50 -6.46
N ALA A 104 -1.13 -12.49 -6.16
CA ALA A 104 -1.18 -13.79 -6.83
C ALA A 104 -2.06 -14.76 -6.05
N ALA A 105 -2.99 -15.41 -6.73
CA ALA A 105 -3.83 -16.45 -6.16
C ALA A 105 -4.01 -17.58 -7.18
N GLU A 106 -3.64 -18.78 -6.77
CA GLU A 106 -3.65 -19.97 -7.64
C GLU A 106 -2.89 -19.74 -8.95
N ASP A 107 -3.54 -19.81 -10.09
CA ASP A 107 -2.98 -19.61 -11.44
C ASP A 107 -3.25 -18.22 -12.03
N THR A 108 -3.67 -17.26 -11.20
CA THR A 108 -4.11 -15.93 -11.63
C THR A 108 -3.44 -14.82 -10.80
N VAL A 109 -3.02 -13.77 -11.48
CA VAL A 109 -2.60 -12.52 -10.84
C VAL A 109 -3.76 -11.53 -10.87
N PHE A 110 -4.13 -11.01 -9.71
CA PHE A 110 -5.18 -10.01 -9.54
C PHE A 110 -4.57 -8.63 -9.32
N VAL A 111 -5.04 -7.65 -10.08
CA VAL A 111 -4.51 -6.28 -10.07
C VAL A 111 -5.61 -5.30 -9.71
N GLY A 112 -5.50 -4.66 -8.57
CA GLY A 112 -6.44 -3.61 -8.15
C GLY A 112 -6.15 -2.29 -8.86
N CYS A 113 -7.14 -1.75 -9.55
CA CYS A 113 -7.03 -0.58 -10.40
C CYS A 113 -7.84 0.59 -9.84
N THR A 114 -7.13 1.64 -9.41
CA THR A 114 -7.77 2.79 -8.75
C THR A 114 -8.50 3.71 -9.72
N GLY A 115 -8.07 3.77 -10.97
CA GLY A 115 -8.66 4.68 -11.97
C GLY A 115 -9.89 4.13 -12.69
N THR A 116 -10.14 2.80 -12.63
CA THR A 116 -11.30 2.15 -13.25
C THR A 116 -12.23 1.48 -12.24
N GLY A 117 -11.81 1.34 -10.97
CA GLY A 117 -12.61 0.67 -9.95
C GLY A 117 -12.82 -0.82 -10.20
N GLU A 118 -11.87 -1.45 -10.87
CA GLU A 118 -11.89 -2.88 -11.18
C GLU A 118 -10.74 -3.62 -10.54
N VAL A 119 -10.86 -4.92 -10.47
CA VAL A 119 -9.74 -5.83 -10.28
C VAL A 119 -9.52 -6.57 -11.60
N THR A 120 -8.37 -6.37 -12.24
CA THR A 120 -8.06 -7.11 -13.47
C THR A 120 -7.50 -8.48 -13.09
N ALA A 121 -8.15 -9.55 -13.57
CA ALA A 121 -7.65 -10.93 -13.46
C ALA A 121 -6.75 -11.26 -14.65
N VAL A 122 -5.51 -11.66 -14.38
CA VAL A 122 -4.49 -12.00 -15.39
C VAL A 122 -4.11 -13.48 -15.23
N PRO A 123 -4.64 -14.38 -16.08
CA PRO A 123 -4.27 -15.80 -16.03
C PRO A 123 -2.77 -16.00 -16.32
N MET A 124 -2.06 -16.72 -15.48
CA MET A 124 -0.59 -16.87 -15.60
C MET A 124 -0.18 -17.65 -16.86
N ALA A 125 -0.96 -18.65 -17.23
CA ALA A 125 -0.71 -19.46 -18.44
C ALA A 125 -1.07 -18.73 -19.76
N SER A 126 -1.93 -17.70 -19.69
CA SER A 126 -2.41 -16.94 -20.86
C SER A 126 -2.62 -15.48 -20.51
N PRO A 127 -1.56 -14.72 -20.24
CA PRO A 127 -1.68 -13.36 -19.72
C PRO A 127 -2.39 -12.37 -20.67
N THR A 128 -2.39 -12.68 -21.98
CA THR A 128 -3.14 -11.91 -22.99
C THR A 128 -4.66 -12.05 -22.86
N ALA A 129 -5.15 -13.00 -22.06
CA ALA A 129 -6.56 -13.18 -21.73
C ALA A 129 -6.96 -12.42 -20.47
N ALA A 130 -6.21 -11.41 -20.04
CA ALA A 130 -6.53 -10.57 -18.91
C ALA A 130 -7.95 -9.96 -19.05
N ALA A 131 -8.74 -10.05 -17.97
CA ALA A 131 -10.13 -9.60 -17.98
C ALA A 131 -10.45 -8.75 -16.75
N PRO A 132 -11.23 -7.66 -16.91
CA PRO A 132 -11.67 -6.84 -15.78
C PRO A 132 -12.80 -7.51 -15.01
N ILE A 133 -12.72 -7.44 -13.68
CA ILE A 133 -13.80 -7.74 -12.75
C ILE A 133 -14.30 -6.38 -12.26
N PRO A 134 -15.46 -5.88 -12.68
CA PRO A 134 -16.02 -4.64 -12.16
C PRO A 134 -16.35 -4.82 -10.67
N VAL A 135 -15.79 -3.97 -9.82
CA VAL A 135 -15.89 -4.15 -8.36
C VAL A 135 -16.53 -2.93 -7.71
N GLY A 136 -15.93 -1.76 -7.88
CA GLY A 136 -16.35 -0.55 -7.20
C GLY A 136 -15.88 0.73 -7.88
N HIS A 137 -15.31 1.66 -7.10
CA HIS A 137 -14.89 2.98 -7.58
C HIS A 137 -13.38 3.13 -7.65
N GLN A 138 -12.67 2.83 -6.54
CA GLN A 138 -11.21 2.98 -6.45
C GLN A 138 -10.63 1.87 -5.56
N ILE A 139 -10.10 0.83 -6.20
CA ILE A 139 -9.59 -0.34 -5.50
C ILE A 139 -8.11 -0.15 -5.18
N LEU A 140 -7.78 -0.11 -3.88
CA LEU A 140 -6.41 0.11 -3.39
C LEU A 140 -5.84 -1.13 -2.71
N GLY A 141 -6.47 -1.62 -1.66
CA GLY A 141 -6.01 -2.78 -0.91
C GLY A 141 -6.63 -4.07 -1.40
N LEU A 142 -5.82 -5.12 -1.57
CA LEU A 142 -6.27 -6.48 -1.80
C LEU A 142 -5.77 -7.37 -0.67
N CYS A 143 -6.61 -8.28 -0.19
CA CYS A 143 -6.25 -9.28 0.83
C CYS A 143 -6.79 -10.64 0.43
N ARG A 144 -5.94 -11.68 0.43
CA ARG A 144 -6.33 -13.04 0.08
C ARG A 144 -6.81 -13.83 1.30
N ASP A 145 -7.95 -14.48 1.15
CA ASP A 145 -8.41 -15.56 2.02
C ASP A 145 -8.23 -16.90 1.29
N GLU A 146 -7.09 -17.52 1.49
CA GLU A 146 -6.76 -18.77 0.82
C GLU A 146 -7.70 -19.90 1.25
N ALA A 147 -8.13 -19.92 2.52
CA ALA A 147 -8.98 -20.97 3.05
C ALA A 147 -10.38 -20.98 2.41
N ARG A 148 -10.87 -19.80 1.99
CA ARG A 148 -12.18 -19.65 1.34
C ARG A 148 -12.09 -19.49 -0.18
N GLY A 149 -10.90 -19.33 -0.75
CA GLY A 149 -10.73 -18.98 -2.18
C GLY A 149 -11.28 -17.59 -2.52
N LEU A 150 -11.14 -16.63 -1.61
CA LEU A 150 -11.69 -15.29 -1.76
C LEU A 150 -10.57 -14.23 -1.76
N ILE A 151 -10.88 -13.10 -2.38
CA ILE A 151 -10.11 -11.85 -2.27
C ILE A 151 -11.02 -10.77 -1.72
N TYR A 152 -10.57 -10.07 -0.70
CA TYR A 152 -11.19 -8.86 -0.19
C TYR A 152 -10.52 -7.65 -0.83
N ALA A 153 -11.33 -6.73 -1.36
CA ALA A 153 -10.87 -5.54 -2.08
C ALA A 153 -11.45 -4.28 -1.42
N GLY A 154 -10.58 -3.44 -0.87
CA GLY A 154 -10.96 -2.18 -0.24
C GLY A 154 -11.29 -1.09 -1.26
N ASP A 155 -12.48 -0.50 -1.16
CA ASP A 155 -12.88 0.63 -2.00
C ASP A 155 -12.65 1.96 -1.26
N TYR A 156 -11.79 2.78 -1.84
CA TYR A 156 -11.41 4.06 -1.24
C TYR A 156 -12.57 5.08 -1.19
N PHE A 157 -13.56 4.99 -2.08
CA PHE A 157 -14.65 5.96 -2.15
C PHE A 157 -16.02 5.44 -1.67
N ALA A 158 -16.18 4.13 -1.51
CA ALA A 158 -17.50 3.56 -1.25
C ALA A 158 -17.76 3.13 0.21
N ASN A 159 -16.83 3.32 1.14
CA ASN A 159 -16.95 2.80 2.51
C ASN A 159 -17.27 1.30 2.55
N SER A 160 -16.69 0.53 1.67
CA SER A 160 -17.01 -0.88 1.53
C SER A 160 -15.78 -1.72 1.25
N VAL A 161 -15.90 -3.00 1.53
CA VAL A 161 -14.97 -4.04 1.12
C VAL A 161 -15.73 -5.01 0.23
N HIS A 162 -15.26 -5.17 -0.98
CA HIS A 162 -15.83 -6.09 -1.97
C HIS A 162 -15.22 -7.48 -1.83
N VAL A 163 -16.01 -8.50 -2.09
CA VAL A 163 -15.61 -9.91 -2.00
C VAL A 163 -15.60 -10.51 -3.39
N ILE A 164 -14.46 -10.98 -3.83
CA ILE A 164 -14.24 -11.60 -5.14
C ILE A 164 -13.96 -13.08 -4.94
N ASP A 165 -14.65 -13.92 -5.67
CA ASP A 165 -14.35 -15.35 -5.76
C ASP A 165 -13.22 -15.57 -6.77
N VAL A 166 -12.14 -16.22 -6.33
CA VAL A 166 -10.93 -16.45 -7.13
C VAL A 166 -11.21 -17.36 -8.32
N ALA A 167 -11.95 -18.46 -8.11
CA ALA A 167 -12.22 -19.45 -9.14
C ALA A 167 -13.25 -18.95 -10.18
N LEU A 168 -14.26 -18.21 -9.72
CA LEU A 168 -15.28 -17.62 -10.60
C LEU A 168 -14.79 -16.32 -11.26
N GLN A 169 -13.74 -15.71 -10.76
CA GLN A 169 -13.24 -14.40 -11.16
C GLN A 169 -14.37 -13.35 -11.23
N SER A 170 -15.15 -13.28 -10.17
CA SER A 170 -16.34 -12.42 -10.11
C SER A 170 -16.59 -11.86 -8.71
N LEU A 171 -17.25 -10.69 -8.67
CA LEU A 171 -17.77 -10.11 -7.43
C LEU A 171 -18.90 -10.98 -6.89
N VAL A 172 -18.76 -11.45 -5.65
CA VAL A 172 -19.77 -12.32 -4.99
C VAL A 172 -20.39 -11.68 -3.76
N GLY A 173 -19.89 -10.57 -3.28
CA GLY A 173 -20.44 -9.86 -2.13
C GLY A 173 -19.81 -8.51 -1.88
N THR A 174 -20.43 -7.73 -0.99
CA THR A 174 -19.92 -6.45 -0.51
C THR A 174 -20.24 -6.32 0.97
N MET A 175 -19.26 -5.92 1.76
CA MET A 175 -19.39 -5.61 3.18
C MET A 175 -19.34 -4.09 3.35
N GLU A 176 -20.39 -3.52 3.94
CA GLU A 176 -20.47 -2.08 4.17
C GLU A 176 -19.79 -1.70 5.50
N LEU A 177 -18.94 -0.69 5.45
CA LEU A 177 -18.35 -0.10 6.63
C LEU A 177 -19.17 1.11 7.09
N SER A 178 -19.27 1.32 8.39
CA SER A 178 -19.95 2.50 8.94
C SER A 178 -19.35 3.78 8.38
N ALA A 179 -20.16 4.65 7.82
CA ALA A 179 -19.71 5.94 7.26
C ALA A 179 -19.14 6.91 8.31
N LEU A 180 -19.44 6.68 9.59
CA LEU A 180 -19.08 7.59 10.70
C LEU A 180 -17.72 7.30 11.34
N GLY A 181 -17.04 6.21 10.93
CA GLY A 181 -15.80 5.83 11.56
C GLY A 181 -15.93 5.50 13.04
N PHE A 182 -14.79 5.53 13.73
CA PHE A 182 -14.76 5.38 15.19
C PHE A 182 -15.63 6.42 15.87
N SER A 183 -16.62 5.98 16.61
CA SER A 183 -17.75 6.76 17.17
C SER A 183 -17.39 7.82 18.22
N GLY A 184 -16.15 8.16 18.38
CA GLY A 184 -15.68 9.18 19.34
C GLY A 184 -15.12 10.45 18.72
N ARG A 185 -14.89 10.48 17.39
CA ARG A 185 -14.31 11.67 16.75
C ARG A 185 -15.38 12.48 16.03
N THR A 186 -15.72 13.61 16.62
CA THR A 186 -16.49 14.68 15.95
C THR A 186 -15.58 15.67 15.23
N ASP A 187 -14.28 15.66 15.56
CA ASP A 187 -13.29 16.58 15.02
C ASP A 187 -12.20 15.82 14.26
N PRO A 188 -11.78 16.29 13.08
CA PRO A 188 -10.62 15.75 12.40
C PRO A 188 -9.38 15.93 13.27
N PRO A 189 -8.37 15.05 13.16
CA PRO A 189 -7.06 15.34 13.74
C PRO A 189 -6.58 16.70 13.25
N PRO A 190 -5.90 17.50 14.09
CA PRO A 190 -5.49 18.87 13.74
C PRO A 190 -4.63 19.00 12.47
N CYS A 191 -4.14 17.87 11.94
CA CYS A 191 -3.23 17.80 10.79
C CYS A 191 -3.89 17.73 9.42
N CYS A 192 -5.20 17.53 9.33
CA CYS A 192 -5.82 17.23 8.05
C CYS A 192 -7.09 18.01 7.85
N THR A 193 -7.27 18.59 6.69
CA THR A 193 -8.56 19.08 6.23
C THR A 193 -9.47 17.88 5.99
N PHE A 194 -10.11 17.41 7.05
CA PHE A 194 -11.17 16.42 6.97
C PHE A 194 -12.37 17.08 6.29
N GLU A 195 -12.74 16.60 5.12
CA GLU A 195 -14.02 16.95 4.55
C GLU A 195 -15.10 16.11 5.26
N PRO A 196 -16.00 16.71 6.03
CA PRO A 196 -17.12 15.99 6.62
C PRO A 196 -17.87 15.23 5.52
N GLY A 197 -17.96 13.91 5.64
CA GLY A 197 -18.59 13.07 4.63
C GLY A 197 -17.63 12.42 3.61
N ALA A 198 -16.32 12.62 3.75
CA ALA A 198 -15.33 11.99 2.86
C ALA A 198 -15.28 10.44 2.96
N GLY A 199 -15.92 9.85 3.97
CA GLY A 199 -15.99 8.41 4.16
C GLY A 199 -14.72 7.76 4.72
N ARG A 200 -14.75 6.46 4.83
CA ARG A 200 -13.66 5.64 5.42
C ARG A 200 -12.37 5.70 4.60
N ARG A 201 -12.46 5.63 3.29
CA ARG A 201 -11.29 5.56 2.39
C ARG A 201 -10.35 4.40 2.73
N THR A 202 -10.87 3.17 2.62
CA THR A 202 -10.11 1.95 2.93
C THR A 202 -8.92 1.79 1.97
N VAL A 203 -7.71 1.70 2.54
CA VAL A 203 -6.45 1.67 1.78
C VAL A 203 -5.71 0.35 1.87
N ALA A 204 -5.84 -0.35 3.00
CA ALA A 204 -5.16 -1.62 3.22
C ALA A 204 -6.02 -2.55 4.08
N LEU A 205 -5.81 -3.84 3.90
CA LEU A 205 -6.58 -4.91 4.52
C LEU A 205 -5.64 -5.97 5.10
N ALA A 206 -5.98 -6.52 6.25
CA ALA A 206 -5.29 -7.66 6.85
C ALA A 206 -6.27 -8.68 7.38
N LEU A 207 -6.09 -9.95 7.02
CA LEU A 207 -6.89 -11.06 7.49
C LEU A 207 -6.30 -11.61 8.80
N ALA A 208 -7.15 -11.85 9.80
CA ALA A 208 -6.73 -12.55 11.00
C ALA A 208 -6.27 -13.97 10.67
N PRO A 209 -5.26 -14.53 11.38
CA PRO A 209 -4.77 -15.87 11.11
C PRO A 209 -5.86 -16.96 11.26
N GLU A 210 -6.86 -16.72 12.09
CA GLU A 210 -8.01 -17.61 12.28
C GLU A 210 -9.01 -17.55 11.13
N GLY A 211 -8.86 -16.55 10.23
CA GLY A 211 -9.71 -16.36 9.08
C GLY A 211 -11.14 -15.89 9.39
N ASN A 212 -11.41 -15.40 10.58
CA ASN A 212 -12.74 -14.96 11.01
C ASN A 212 -12.92 -13.44 11.06
N LEU A 213 -11.83 -12.68 11.06
CA LEU A 213 -11.83 -11.23 11.16
C LEU A 213 -11.00 -10.61 10.03
N LEU A 214 -11.49 -9.50 9.49
CA LEU A 214 -10.77 -8.65 8.55
C LEU A 214 -10.55 -7.28 9.20
N TYR A 215 -9.33 -6.77 9.11
CA TYR A 215 -8.94 -5.44 9.56
C TYR A 215 -8.80 -4.52 8.35
N CYS A 216 -9.49 -3.39 8.40
CA CYS A 216 -9.51 -2.41 7.31
C CYS A 216 -8.88 -1.11 7.80
N ALA A 217 -7.71 -0.76 7.28
CA ALA A 217 -7.06 0.52 7.59
C ALA A 217 -7.67 1.62 6.71
N ASN A 218 -8.19 2.67 7.34
CA ASN A 218 -9.00 3.69 6.69
C ASN A 218 -8.28 5.05 6.71
N TYR A 219 -7.94 5.55 5.52
CA TYR A 219 -7.26 6.83 5.36
C TYR A 219 -8.16 8.03 5.68
N GLY A 220 -9.46 7.93 5.41
CA GLY A 220 -10.40 9.04 5.59
C GLY A 220 -10.75 9.31 7.05
N THR A 221 -10.76 8.29 7.88
CA THR A 221 -11.11 8.37 9.31
C THR A 221 -9.93 8.12 10.25
N PHE A 222 -8.76 7.73 9.70
CA PHE A 222 -7.55 7.39 10.46
C PHE A 222 -7.79 6.32 11.53
N ASP A 223 -8.63 5.36 11.21
CA ASP A 223 -8.98 4.25 12.08
C ASP A 223 -8.72 2.90 11.41
N VAL A 224 -8.85 1.84 12.20
CA VAL A 224 -8.87 0.46 11.72
C VAL A 224 -10.23 -0.12 12.06
N ALA A 225 -11.04 -0.43 11.05
CA ALA A 225 -12.28 -1.16 11.23
C ALA A 225 -12.01 -2.65 11.37
N ARG A 226 -12.74 -3.31 12.26
CA ARG A 226 -12.74 -4.76 12.45
C ARG A 226 -14.07 -5.33 11.98
N VAL A 227 -14.01 -6.20 10.97
CA VAL A 227 -15.17 -6.81 10.34
C VAL A 227 -15.23 -8.31 10.69
N ASP A 228 -16.38 -8.78 11.12
CA ASP A 228 -16.66 -10.22 11.28
C ASP A 228 -17.00 -10.83 9.92
N LEU A 229 -16.18 -11.76 9.46
CA LEU A 229 -16.37 -12.41 8.16
C LEU A 229 -17.49 -13.47 8.12
N ALA A 230 -18.06 -13.84 9.27
CA ALA A 230 -19.21 -14.71 9.30
C ALA A 230 -20.52 -13.96 9.02
N THR A 231 -20.59 -12.69 9.45
CA THR A 231 -21.77 -11.83 9.25
C THR A 231 -21.56 -10.79 8.15
N GLY A 232 -20.32 -10.44 7.84
CA GLY A 232 -19.97 -9.33 6.96
C GLY A 232 -20.16 -7.95 7.61
N GLU A 233 -20.35 -7.89 8.92
CA GLU A 233 -20.63 -6.66 9.66
C GLU A 233 -19.38 -6.10 10.33
N GLU A 234 -19.25 -4.78 10.31
CA GLU A 234 -18.28 -4.08 11.14
C GLU A 234 -18.70 -4.18 12.60
N ILE A 235 -17.86 -4.80 13.43
CA ILE A 235 -18.13 -5.00 14.85
C ILE A 235 -17.54 -3.90 15.73
N GLU A 236 -16.46 -3.27 15.27
CA GLU A 236 -15.76 -2.23 16.04
C GLU A 236 -14.78 -1.48 15.13
N ALA A 237 -14.37 -0.29 15.54
CA ALA A 237 -13.24 0.43 14.97
C ALA A 237 -12.28 0.89 16.05
N PHE A 238 -11.00 0.84 15.78
CA PHE A 238 -9.93 1.28 16.67
C PHE A 238 -9.38 2.63 16.21
N ASP A 239 -8.86 3.41 17.16
CA ASP A 239 -8.04 4.57 16.81
C ASP A 239 -6.75 4.08 16.12
N GLY A 240 -6.56 4.51 14.88
CA GLY A 240 -5.45 4.05 14.03
C GLY A 240 -4.28 5.01 14.01
N VAL A 241 -3.69 5.12 12.84
CA VAL A 241 -2.56 5.99 12.53
C VAL A 241 -2.96 7.02 11.49
N VAL A 242 -2.37 8.21 11.56
CA VAL A 242 -2.60 9.27 10.57
C VAL A 242 -2.02 8.84 9.21
N GLY A 243 -2.86 8.91 8.17
CA GLY A 243 -2.46 8.54 6.82
C GLY A 243 -2.01 7.09 6.65
N PRO A 244 -2.82 6.10 7.10
CA PRO A 244 -2.42 4.70 7.02
C PRO A 244 -2.12 4.30 5.57
N ARG A 245 -1.15 3.41 5.42
CA ARG A 245 -0.70 2.87 4.11
C ARG A 245 -0.75 1.36 4.08
N GLN A 246 -0.35 0.73 5.15
CA GLN A 246 -0.30 -0.71 5.27
C GLN A 246 -0.67 -1.17 6.67
N ILE A 247 -1.27 -2.33 6.75
CA ILE A 247 -1.59 -3.04 7.98
C ILE A 247 -1.19 -4.51 7.83
N LEU A 248 -0.57 -5.06 8.88
CA LEU A 248 -0.31 -6.49 9.01
C LEU A 248 -0.86 -6.99 10.35
N VAL A 249 -1.25 -8.25 10.40
CA VAL A 249 -1.37 -8.99 11.65
C VAL A 249 -0.03 -9.64 11.94
N SER A 250 0.51 -9.45 13.15
CA SER A 250 1.78 -10.04 13.55
C SER A 250 1.79 -11.57 13.43
N ALA A 251 2.97 -12.15 13.29
CA ALA A 251 3.16 -13.59 13.07
C ALA A 251 2.52 -14.46 14.18
N ASP A 252 2.55 -13.98 15.42
CA ASP A 252 1.88 -14.62 16.57
C ASP A 252 0.37 -14.38 16.64
N GLY A 253 -0.14 -13.50 15.78
CA GLY A 253 -1.55 -13.11 15.75
C GLY A 253 -1.98 -12.17 16.87
N ALA A 254 -1.09 -11.67 17.72
CA ALA A 254 -1.45 -10.87 18.88
C ALA A 254 -1.55 -9.37 18.60
N GLN A 255 -0.89 -8.88 17.56
CA GLN A 255 -0.73 -7.45 17.30
C GLN A 255 -1.16 -7.08 15.87
N LEU A 256 -1.42 -5.79 15.67
CA LEU A 256 -1.54 -5.15 14.36
C LEU A 256 -0.36 -4.20 14.20
N LEU A 257 0.35 -4.32 13.08
CA LEU A 257 1.44 -3.44 12.69
C LEU A 257 0.91 -2.46 11.64
N LEU A 258 0.96 -1.16 11.93
CA LEU A 258 0.43 -0.12 11.06
C LEU A 258 1.53 0.83 10.60
N ALA A 259 1.72 0.90 9.31
CA ALA A 259 2.51 1.92 8.64
C ALA A 259 1.61 3.09 8.23
N GLY A 260 2.06 4.33 8.43
CA GLY A 260 1.36 5.53 8.04
C GLY A 260 2.33 6.64 7.63
N VAL A 261 1.92 7.45 6.68
CA VAL A 261 2.77 8.52 6.13
C VAL A 261 2.48 9.90 6.74
N GLY A 262 1.47 9.99 7.62
CA GLY A 262 1.03 11.26 8.18
C GLY A 262 0.20 12.09 7.20
N GLY A 263 -0.02 13.35 7.58
CA GLY A 263 -0.69 14.37 6.77
C GLY A 263 0.31 15.37 6.20
N GLU A 264 -0.19 16.32 5.40
CA GLU A 264 0.62 17.43 4.94
C GLU A 264 0.94 18.37 6.12
N GLY A 265 2.21 18.79 6.25
CA GLY A 265 2.66 19.74 7.25
C GLY A 265 3.40 19.11 8.44
N GLU A 266 3.23 19.67 9.66
CA GLU A 266 4.02 19.34 10.85
C GLU A 266 3.72 17.95 11.47
N GLN A 267 2.76 17.19 10.94
CA GLN A 267 2.38 15.87 11.46
C GLN A 267 2.76 14.76 10.50
N GLN A 268 4.04 14.64 10.23
CA GLN A 268 4.57 13.42 9.62
C GLN A 268 4.54 12.28 10.63
N VAL A 269 4.17 11.09 10.18
CA VAL A 269 4.27 9.88 10.99
C VAL A 269 5.64 9.25 10.71
N ASN A 270 6.47 9.20 11.76
CA ASN A 270 7.84 8.71 11.69
C ASN A 270 8.00 7.34 12.34
N ASP A 271 6.91 6.83 12.90
CA ASP A 271 6.90 5.60 13.68
C ASP A 271 6.01 4.53 13.02
N LEU A 272 6.42 3.29 13.15
CA LEU A 272 5.54 2.15 12.97
C LEU A 272 4.71 1.98 14.25
N TYR A 273 3.40 1.93 14.12
CA TYR A 273 2.51 1.73 15.27
C TYR A 273 2.17 0.27 15.47
N VAL A 274 2.30 -0.18 16.72
CA VAL A 274 1.93 -1.53 17.13
C VAL A 274 0.71 -1.44 18.05
N LEU A 275 -0.39 -2.08 17.64
CA LEU A 275 -1.62 -2.14 18.41
C LEU A 275 -1.83 -3.56 18.95
N ASP A 276 -2.32 -3.68 20.17
CA ASP A 276 -2.87 -4.94 20.66
C ASP A 276 -4.14 -5.29 19.87
N ARG A 277 -4.14 -6.42 19.19
CA ARG A 277 -5.21 -6.80 18.26
C ARG A 277 -6.56 -7.00 18.94
N SER A 278 -6.57 -7.40 20.21
CA SER A 278 -7.81 -7.67 20.94
C SER A 278 -8.51 -6.41 21.40
N SER A 279 -7.77 -5.42 21.85
CA SER A 279 -8.29 -4.18 22.42
C SER A 279 -8.19 -2.97 21.50
N GLY A 280 -7.44 -3.07 20.40
CA GLY A 280 -7.15 -1.95 19.50
C GLY A 280 -6.27 -0.86 20.11
N LYS A 281 -5.75 -1.07 21.31
CA LYS A 281 -4.90 -0.08 21.99
C LYS A 281 -3.51 -0.07 21.41
N ARG A 282 -2.97 1.11 21.17
CA ARG A 282 -1.56 1.29 20.83
C ARG A 282 -0.70 0.86 22.02
N VAL A 283 0.17 -0.12 21.79
CA VAL A 283 1.08 -0.68 22.82
C VAL A 283 2.51 -0.25 22.60
N GLN A 284 2.88 0.13 21.37
CA GLN A 284 4.22 0.59 21.05
C GLN A 284 4.23 1.53 19.84
N GLU A 285 5.19 2.42 19.79
CA GLU A 285 5.61 3.24 18.66
C GLU A 285 7.08 2.94 18.40
N VAL A 286 7.40 2.53 17.18
CA VAL A 286 8.76 2.11 16.79
C VAL A 286 9.31 3.12 15.80
N PRO A 287 10.33 3.92 16.18
CA PRO A 287 10.92 4.91 15.29
C PRO A 287 11.52 4.26 14.04
N VAL A 288 11.11 4.71 12.86
CA VAL A 288 11.58 4.22 11.56
C VAL A 288 12.28 5.33 10.79
N GLY A 289 11.59 6.45 10.60
CA GLY A 289 11.99 7.59 9.79
C GLY A 289 10.79 8.24 9.12
N GLN A 290 11.03 9.25 8.28
CA GLN A 290 9.95 10.08 7.74
C GLN A 290 9.02 9.31 6.79
N SER A 291 7.71 9.38 7.07
CA SER A 291 6.66 8.78 6.22
C SER A 291 6.80 7.27 6.11
N VAL A 292 6.40 6.54 7.15
CA VAL A 292 6.46 5.07 7.15
C VAL A 292 5.44 4.50 6.17
N ALA A 293 5.88 4.07 5.00
CA ALA A 293 5.00 3.69 3.90
C ALA A 293 4.71 2.18 3.81
N GLY A 294 5.57 1.35 4.38
CA GLY A 294 5.42 -0.10 4.28
C GLY A 294 6.05 -0.84 5.45
N VAL A 295 5.53 -2.04 5.71
CA VAL A 295 6.02 -2.96 6.74
C VAL A 295 5.93 -4.40 6.25
N ALA A 296 6.91 -5.22 6.57
CA ALA A 296 6.93 -6.66 6.34
C ALA A 296 7.47 -7.36 7.59
N GLN A 297 7.05 -8.61 7.82
CA GLN A 297 7.50 -9.41 8.96
C GLN A 297 7.80 -10.84 8.52
N ALA A 298 8.85 -11.42 9.07
CA ALA A 298 9.13 -12.84 8.91
C ALA A 298 8.00 -13.69 9.53
N SER A 299 7.69 -14.84 8.95
CA SER A 299 6.57 -15.69 9.39
C SER A 299 6.73 -16.26 10.79
N ASP A 300 7.96 -16.32 11.29
CA ASP A 300 8.29 -16.73 12.66
C ASP A 300 8.32 -15.54 13.64
N GLY A 301 8.11 -14.31 13.16
CA GLY A 301 8.15 -13.10 13.97
C GLY A 301 9.55 -12.61 14.36
N SER A 302 10.61 -13.29 13.90
CA SER A 302 11.99 -12.99 14.31
C SER A 302 12.54 -11.66 13.78
N ALA A 303 11.97 -11.14 12.68
CA ALA A 303 12.41 -9.91 12.06
C ALA A 303 11.23 -9.12 11.48
N VAL A 304 11.35 -7.79 11.53
CA VAL A 304 10.43 -6.84 10.92
C VAL A 304 11.23 -5.85 10.07
N TRP A 305 10.71 -5.52 8.90
CA TRP A 305 11.26 -4.50 8.03
C TRP A 305 10.23 -3.41 7.77
N ALA A 306 10.67 -2.17 7.78
CA ALA A 306 9.84 -1.02 7.46
C ALA A 306 10.57 -0.05 6.53
N ILE A 307 9.82 0.71 5.73
CA ILE A 307 10.39 1.73 4.84
C ILE A 307 10.00 3.13 5.28
N ALA A 308 11.02 3.98 5.45
CA ALA A 308 10.91 5.42 5.62
C ALA A 308 10.97 6.08 4.23
N ARG A 309 9.80 6.38 3.66
CA ARG A 309 9.64 6.79 2.26
C ARG A 309 10.41 8.05 1.91
N ASP A 310 10.30 9.08 2.77
CA ASP A 310 10.84 10.39 2.50
C ASP A 310 12.33 10.49 2.87
N ASP A 311 12.84 9.61 3.73
CA ASP A 311 14.27 9.40 3.97
C ASP A 311 14.89 8.46 2.91
N GLY A 312 14.09 7.65 2.25
CA GLY A 312 14.56 6.66 1.28
C GLY A 312 15.27 5.48 1.92
N GLU A 313 14.86 5.07 3.11
CA GLU A 313 15.55 4.05 3.90
C GLU A 313 14.67 2.84 4.20
N LEU A 314 15.26 1.65 4.06
CA LEU A 314 14.76 0.38 4.56
C LEU A 314 15.41 0.10 5.90
N VAL A 315 14.60 -0.14 6.93
CA VAL A 315 15.03 -0.35 8.32
C VAL A 315 14.62 -1.75 8.76
N ALA A 316 15.52 -2.48 9.41
CA ALA A 316 15.26 -3.80 9.97
C ALA A 316 15.26 -3.77 11.51
N PHE A 317 14.36 -4.54 12.10
CA PHE A 317 14.21 -4.70 13.54
C PHE A 317 14.20 -6.19 13.90
N ASP A 318 14.67 -6.52 15.11
CA ASP A 318 14.47 -7.83 15.72
C ASP A 318 13.07 -7.96 16.37
N ALA A 319 12.79 -9.13 16.98
CA ALA A 319 11.52 -9.39 17.65
C ALA A 319 11.25 -8.49 18.87
N ASP A 320 12.29 -7.91 19.46
CA ASP A 320 12.21 -6.99 20.59
C ASP A 320 12.19 -5.51 20.15
N TRP A 321 12.03 -5.26 18.83
CA TRP A 321 12.00 -3.94 18.20
C TRP A 321 13.31 -3.15 18.29
N ASN A 322 14.46 -3.81 18.48
CA ASN A 322 15.74 -3.15 18.32
C ASN A 322 16.10 -3.04 16.84
N GLU A 323 16.52 -1.87 16.40
CA GLU A 323 17.05 -1.69 15.04
C GLU A 323 18.32 -2.54 14.85
N THR A 324 18.28 -3.43 13.88
CA THR A 324 19.40 -4.33 13.54
C THR A 324 20.19 -3.86 12.32
N GLY A 325 19.59 -2.99 11.52
CA GLY A 325 20.26 -2.43 10.35
C GLY A 325 19.39 -1.47 9.56
N ARG A 326 20.05 -0.71 8.66
CA ARG A 326 19.44 0.30 7.81
C ARG A 326 20.13 0.32 6.45
N LEU A 327 19.35 0.44 5.37
CA LEU A 327 19.83 0.49 3.99
C LEU A 327 19.19 1.67 3.26
N SER A 328 20.02 2.58 2.71
CA SER A 328 19.55 3.68 1.89
C SER A 328 19.30 3.20 0.44
N LEU A 329 18.08 3.40 -0.04
CA LEU A 329 17.60 3.00 -1.37
C LEU A 329 17.10 4.21 -2.19
N GLY A 330 17.18 5.41 -1.64
CA GLY A 330 16.73 6.65 -2.28
C GLY A 330 15.27 6.99 -2.00
N VAL A 331 14.98 8.28 -2.03
CA VAL A 331 13.66 8.86 -1.74
C VAL A 331 12.60 8.32 -2.69
N GLY A 332 11.40 8.09 -2.17
CA GLY A 332 10.26 7.64 -2.97
C GLY A 332 10.04 6.12 -2.97
N ILE A 333 10.75 5.38 -2.09
CA ILE A 333 10.39 3.98 -1.81
C ILE A 333 9.04 3.95 -1.09
N ASP A 334 8.06 3.29 -1.67
CA ASP A 334 6.69 3.29 -1.12
C ASP A 334 5.99 1.92 -1.15
N THR A 335 6.71 0.89 -1.53
CA THR A 335 6.22 -0.49 -1.59
C THR A 335 7.27 -1.44 -1.02
N LEU A 336 6.86 -2.33 -0.13
CA LEU A 336 7.71 -3.34 0.50
C LEU A 336 7.04 -4.70 0.44
N ALA A 337 7.71 -5.71 -0.09
CA ALA A 337 7.27 -7.10 -0.08
C ALA A 337 8.38 -8.02 0.42
N LEU A 338 8.01 -8.98 1.26
CA LEU A 338 8.86 -10.12 1.59
C LEU A 338 8.49 -11.28 0.65
N ALA A 339 9.48 -11.80 -0.06
CA ALA A 339 9.28 -12.93 -0.96
C ALA A 339 8.92 -14.21 -0.17
N PRO A 340 8.27 -15.21 -0.81
CA PRO A 340 7.88 -16.46 -0.15
C PRO A 340 9.06 -17.29 0.39
N ASP A 341 10.28 -17.03 -0.09
CA ASP A 341 11.50 -17.64 0.44
C ASP A 341 11.94 -17.08 1.80
N GLU A 342 11.31 -15.96 2.22
CA GLU A 342 11.62 -15.19 3.43
C GLU A 342 13.07 -14.68 3.53
N LYS A 343 13.77 -14.67 2.39
CA LYS A 343 15.16 -14.21 2.28
C LYS A 343 15.31 -12.98 1.42
N THR A 344 14.29 -12.67 0.64
CA THR A 344 14.33 -11.60 -0.35
C THR A 344 13.28 -10.54 -0.05
N LEU A 345 13.71 -9.30 0.13
CA LEU A 345 12.83 -8.14 0.17
C LEU A 345 12.81 -7.47 -1.20
N LEU A 346 11.63 -7.04 -1.59
CA LEU A 346 11.40 -6.25 -2.80
C LEU A 346 10.91 -4.86 -2.37
N VAL A 347 11.65 -3.84 -2.75
CA VAL A 347 11.34 -2.45 -2.39
C VAL A 347 11.10 -1.64 -3.65
N GLY A 348 9.86 -1.25 -3.87
CA GLY A 348 9.46 -0.42 -5.01
C GLY A 348 9.74 1.06 -4.75
N ASN A 349 10.46 1.70 -5.68
CA ASN A 349 10.67 3.14 -5.72
C ASN A 349 9.86 3.74 -6.86
N SER A 350 8.73 4.36 -6.52
CA SER A 350 7.80 4.89 -7.53
C SER A 350 8.31 6.16 -8.21
N ILE A 351 9.17 6.93 -7.56
CA ILE A 351 9.80 8.12 -8.13
C ILE A 351 10.96 7.72 -9.05
N GLY A 352 11.80 6.79 -8.59
CA GLY A 352 12.95 6.29 -9.35
C GLY A 352 12.58 5.36 -10.50
N GLY A 353 11.37 4.80 -10.51
CA GLY A 353 10.96 3.80 -11.50
C GLY A 353 11.74 2.49 -11.36
N GLN A 354 11.95 2.03 -10.14
CA GLN A 354 12.83 0.91 -9.81
C GLN A 354 12.16 -0.05 -8.81
N VAL A 355 12.62 -1.30 -8.84
CA VAL A 355 12.43 -2.25 -7.74
C VAL A 355 13.80 -2.73 -7.28
N HIS A 356 14.11 -2.50 -6.02
CA HIS A 356 15.32 -2.99 -5.38
C HIS A 356 15.08 -4.39 -4.83
N VAL A 357 16.01 -5.30 -5.11
CA VAL A 357 16.04 -6.67 -4.59
C VAL A 357 17.08 -6.71 -3.48
N VAL A 358 16.66 -6.99 -2.26
CA VAL A 358 17.51 -6.90 -1.07
C VAL A 358 17.53 -8.24 -0.34
N ASP A 359 18.69 -8.69 0.10
CA ASP A 359 18.82 -9.84 0.99
C ASP A 359 18.28 -9.46 2.37
N ALA A 360 17.21 -10.11 2.79
CA ALA A 360 16.49 -9.73 4.00
C ALA A 360 17.33 -9.85 5.29
N PRO A 361 18.13 -10.94 5.49
CA PRO A 361 18.95 -11.08 6.69
C PRO A 361 20.09 -10.07 6.82
N SER A 362 20.76 -9.75 5.71
CA SER A 362 21.96 -8.89 5.75
C SER A 362 21.71 -7.45 5.31
N LEU A 363 20.51 -7.14 4.80
CA LEU A 363 20.18 -5.86 4.13
C LEU A 363 21.13 -5.53 2.96
N ALA A 364 21.76 -6.52 2.34
CA ALA A 364 22.58 -6.27 1.17
C ALA A 364 21.69 -6.03 -0.06
N LEU A 365 21.94 -4.96 -0.80
CA LEU A 365 21.33 -4.74 -2.10
C LEU A 365 21.89 -5.77 -3.09
N LEU A 366 21.04 -6.69 -3.55
CA LEU A 366 21.40 -7.75 -4.49
C LEU A 366 21.29 -7.28 -5.94
N ASN A 367 20.24 -6.54 -6.26
CA ASN A 367 19.97 -6.05 -7.61
C ASN A 367 19.04 -4.84 -7.59
N THR A 368 19.01 -4.10 -8.71
CA THR A 368 18.02 -3.05 -8.95
C THR A 368 17.44 -3.25 -10.35
N ILE A 369 16.14 -3.45 -10.40
CA ILE A 369 15.36 -3.58 -11.64
C ILE A 369 14.92 -2.19 -12.03
N GLU A 370 15.36 -1.73 -13.19
CA GLU A 370 15.09 -0.38 -13.70
C GLU A 370 14.03 -0.37 -14.80
N GLY A 371 13.59 0.82 -15.18
CA GLY A 371 12.72 1.02 -16.33
C GLY A 371 11.25 0.72 -16.06
N LEU A 372 10.83 0.77 -14.79
CA LEU A 372 9.44 0.64 -14.37
C LEU A 372 8.75 2.00 -14.32
N ALA A 373 7.46 2.04 -14.62
CA ALA A 373 6.68 3.26 -14.69
C ALA A 373 5.87 3.48 -13.40
N SER A 374 6.50 4.06 -12.37
CA SER A 374 5.88 4.29 -11.06
C SER A 374 5.36 2.98 -10.43
N PRO A 375 6.24 2.03 -10.05
CA PRO A 375 5.85 0.76 -9.43
C PRO A 375 5.13 1.00 -8.11
N LYS A 376 3.98 0.34 -7.91
CA LYS A 376 3.13 0.50 -6.72
C LYS A 376 2.88 -0.81 -5.98
N GLY A 377 2.40 -1.82 -6.64
CA GLY A 377 2.16 -3.14 -6.08
C GLY A 377 3.15 -4.15 -6.65
N ILE A 378 3.63 -5.08 -5.82
CA ILE A 378 4.57 -6.12 -6.22
C ILE A 378 4.05 -7.46 -5.71
N ALA A 379 3.98 -8.47 -6.57
CA ALA A 379 3.74 -9.84 -6.19
C ALA A 379 4.88 -10.74 -6.71
N VAL A 380 5.32 -11.66 -5.88
CA VAL A 380 6.25 -12.73 -6.25
C VAL A 380 5.45 -13.96 -6.62
N ILE A 381 5.73 -14.53 -7.76
CA ILE A 381 5.11 -15.76 -8.21
C ILE A 381 5.87 -16.95 -7.60
N ALA A 382 5.17 -17.76 -6.81
CA ALA A 382 5.72 -18.87 -6.03
C ALA A 382 5.62 -20.21 -6.78
#